data_b7b711f79beae751731e0656982adb9c
#
_entry.id   b7b711f79beae751731e0656982adb9c
#
_cell.length_a   1.000
_cell.length_b   1.000
_cell.length_c   1.000
_cell.angle_alpha   90.00
_cell.angle_beta   90.00
_cell.angle_gamma   90.00
#
_symmetry.space_group_name_H-M   'P 1'
#
loop_
_entity.id
_entity.type
_entity.pdbx_description
1 polymer ?
#
loop_
_entity_poly.entity_id
_entity_poly.type
_entity_poly.pdbx_seq_one_letter_code
_entity_poly.pdbx_strand_id
1 'polypeptide(L)'
;PIRTIRTLQWGIIAPSFSNAFRGGIRHGGAFELKQGTWAFKHAILSPKAQADPVVRAGLEAEDIRDWFKVMPWRRGHSPLRWLPEYEDYLFDQWERGTFDDYWKQTELWGAGHYDTLDGVPTLLMCGWYDPYVQTTSDNYLGIGAQPNGVVRMVYGPWTHGQRSVTHAGDVDFGPDATLDGHIAENYLALRLDWFDRWLKQEPHGADDVPALRYFRMGGGSGEKGAEGRLNHGGSWCVAGDWPIPETRFQNYYFHADGALRAEMPGDDADALSFDFDPAHPVPTIGGSITSLLPLASGGAFDQRTGDHVYGATPPYLPLEARADVLVFQTEPLEADVEVTGPITVRLWITSDGRETDFTAKLI
;
A
#
# COMPACT_ATOMS: atom_id res chain seq x y z
N PRO A 1 18.28 20.11 12.31
CA PRO A 1 19.54 19.42 12.49
C PRO A 1 19.26 18.19 13.32
N ILE A 2 19.12 17.05 12.65
CA ILE A 2 19.04 15.75 13.31
C ILE A 2 20.40 15.58 13.98
N ARG A 3 20.42 15.71 15.30
CA ARG A 3 21.54 15.18 16.07
C ARG A 3 21.60 13.71 15.75
N THR A 4 22.69 13.23 15.19
CA THR A 4 22.99 11.82 15.02
C THR A 4 22.59 11.11 16.32
N ILE A 5 21.50 10.34 16.28
CA ILE A 5 21.10 9.53 17.43
C ILE A 5 22.08 8.36 17.44
N ARG A 6 23.26 8.58 17.99
CA ARG A 6 24.31 7.56 18.18
C ARG A 6 23.90 6.48 19.21
N THR A 7 22.62 6.44 19.61
CA THR A 7 22.11 5.58 20.68
C THR A 7 20.79 4.89 20.32
N LEU A 8 20.37 4.85 19.04
CA LEU A 8 19.30 3.95 18.66
C LEU A 8 19.88 2.53 18.62
N GLN A 9 19.64 1.75 19.67
CA GLN A 9 20.15 0.38 19.77
C GLN A 9 19.13 -0.67 19.28
N TRP A 10 17.92 -0.24 18.85
CA TRP A 10 16.81 -1.11 18.49
C TRP A 10 15.70 -0.33 17.81
N GLY A 11 14.89 -1.00 16.97
CA GLY A 11 13.73 -0.41 16.32
C GLY A 11 12.61 -1.41 16.03
N ILE A 12 11.38 -0.97 16.23
CA ILE A 12 10.20 -1.60 15.61
C ILE A 12 9.60 -0.55 14.70
N ILE A 13 9.61 -0.86 13.41
CA ILE A 13 9.10 0.04 12.38
C ILE A 13 7.76 -0.51 11.92
N ALA A 14 6.68 0.17 12.29
CA ALA A 14 5.40 0.04 11.61
C ALA A 14 5.55 0.51 10.16
N PRO A 15 4.55 0.31 9.28
CA PRO A 15 4.63 0.73 7.90
C PRO A 15 5.18 2.16 7.76
N SER A 16 6.31 2.31 7.09
CA SER A 16 7.01 3.58 6.94
C SER A 16 7.66 3.71 5.57
N PHE A 17 8.04 4.92 5.20
CA PHE A 17 8.67 5.16 3.92
C PHE A 17 10.13 4.68 3.89
N SER A 18 10.49 3.86 2.89
CA SER A 18 11.86 3.82 2.39
C SER A 18 12.10 5.04 1.49
N ASN A 19 11.12 5.34 0.64
CA ASN A 19 11.11 6.48 -0.24
C ASN A 19 9.66 6.89 -0.53
N ALA A 20 9.21 8.01 0.04
CA ALA A 20 7.84 8.50 -0.07
C ALA A 20 7.45 8.91 -1.51
N PHE A 21 8.44 9.26 -2.35
CA PHE A 21 8.23 9.55 -3.76
C PHE A 21 7.96 8.29 -4.59
N ARG A 22 8.47 7.12 -4.20
CA ARG A 22 8.27 5.86 -4.91
C ARG A 22 7.08 5.07 -4.41
N GLY A 23 6.78 5.17 -3.11
CA GLY A 23 5.68 4.42 -2.52
C GLY A 23 5.21 5.07 -1.22
N GLY A 24 3.97 5.51 -1.20
CA GLY A 24 3.31 6.06 -0.04
C GLY A 24 2.69 7.44 -0.23
N ILE A 25 3.43 8.47 -0.65
CA ILE A 25 2.88 9.78 -1.04
C ILE A 25 2.68 9.83 -2.54
N ARG A 26 3.68 9.39 -3.29
CA ARG A 26 3.59 9.09 -4.70
C ARG A 26 3.79 7.58 -4.92
N HIS A 27 3.24 7.07 -6.00
CA HIS A 27 3.42 5.69 -6.43
C HIS A 27 3.97 5.70 -7.84
N GLY A 28 5.20 5.26 -8.03
CA GLY A 28 5.84 5.34 -9.33
C GLY A 28 5.93 6.76 -9.94
N GLY A 29 5.82 7.80 -9.11
CA GLY A 29 5.77 9.21 -9.53
C GLY A 29 4.36 9.83 -9.55
N ALA A 30 3.29 9.02 -9.69
CA ALA A 30 1.90 9.48 -9.59
C ALA A 30 1.56 9.91 -8.16
N PHE A 31 0.90 11.05 -8.00
CA PHE A 31 0.49 11.55 -6.68
C PHE A 31 -0.74 10.79 -6.18
N GLU A 32 -0.68 10.26 -4.97
CA GLU A 32 -1.80 9.55 -4.39
C GLU A 32 -2.84 10.50 -3.77
N LEU A 33 -4.05 10.51 -4.32
CA LEU A 33 -5.14 11.40 -3.87
C LEU A 33 -5.55 11.20 -2.41
N LYS A 34 -5.23 10.05 -1.80
CA LYS A 34 -5.40 9.83 -0.36
C LYS A 34 -4.70 10.88 0.50
N GLN A 35 -3.67 11.55 -0.01
CA GLN A 35 -3.01 12.63 0.72
C GLN A 35 -3.95 13.81 0.97
N GLY A 36 -4.89 14.08 0.06
CA GLY A 36 -5.93 15.09 0.25
C GLY A 36 -6.86 14.75 1.42
N THR A 37 -7.37 13.52 1.49
CA THR A 37 -8.22 13.08 2.60
C THR A 37 -7.46 12.97 3.92
N TRP A 38 -6.20 12.50 3.87
CA TRP A 38 -5.33 12.45 5.04
C TRP A 38 -5.06 13.85 5.61
N ALA A 39 -4.63 14.79 4.77
CA ALA A 39 -4.36 16.16 5.18
C ALA A 39 -5.62 16.84 5.74
N PHE A 40 -6.76 16.66 5.10
CA PHE A 40 -8.03 17.21 5.55
C PHE A 40 -8.46 16.69 6.92
N LYS A 41 -8.40 15.37 7.12
CA LYS A 41 -8.68 14.75 8.42
C LYS A 41 -7.77 15.26 9.53
N HIS A 42 -6.46 15.34 9.25
CA HIS A 42 -5.49 15.81 10.23
C HIS A 42 -5.56 17.31 10.47
N ALA A 43 -5.94 18.10 9.48
CA ALA A 43 -6.23 19.53 9.66
C ALA A 43 -7.36 19.75 10.68
N ILE A 44 -8.47 19.03 10.55
CA ILE A 44 -9.59 19.11 11.51
C ILE A 44 -9.13 18.72 12.93
N LEU A 45 -8.31 17.70 13.06
CA LEU A 45 -7.82 17.19 14.35
C LEU A 45 -6.63 17.99 14.92
N SER A 46 -6.09 18.94 14.18
CA SER A 46 -4.91 19.70 14.60
C SER A 46 -5.18 20.56 15.83
N PRO A 47 -4.18 20.75 16.72
CA PRO A 47 -4.33 21.63 17.88
C PRO A 47 -4.77 23.06 17.50
N LYS A 48 -4.33 23.56 16.34
CA LYS A 48 -4.68 24.89 15.86
C LYS A 48 -6.15 24.99 15.49
N ALA A 49 -6.68 24.01 14.73
CA ALA A 49 -8.11 23.97 14.42
C ALA A 49 -8.97 23.77 15.67
N GLN A 50 -8.50 22.96 16.62
CA GLN A 50 -9.22 22.73 17.88
C GLN A 50 -9.24 23.98 18.78
N ALA A 51 -8.24 24.85 18.69
CA ALA A 51 -8.15 26.09 19.46
C ALA A 51 -8.92 27.27 18.83
N ASP A 52 -9.21 27.21 17.51
CA ASP A 52 -9.91 28.27 16.78
C ASP A 52 -11.28 27.79 16.29
N PRO A 53 -12.39 28.21 16.93
CA PRO A 53 -13.73 27.79 16.54
C PRO A 53 -14.12 28.15 15.09
N VAL A 54 -13.56 29.23 14.53
CA VAL A 54 -13.87 29.66 13.16
C VAL A 54 -13.19 28.73 12.15
N VAL A 55 -11.92 28.44 12.36
CA VAL A 55 -11.16 27.49 11.52
C VAL A 55 -11.80 26.11 11.59
N ARG A 56 -12.12 25.65 12.80
CA ARG A 56 -12.76 24.35 13.03
C ARG A 56 -14.10 24.25 12.30
N ALA A 57 -14.98 25.24 12.51
CA ALA A 57 -16.30 25.25 11.87
C ALA A 57 -16.18 25.33 10.33
N GLY A 58 -15.21 26.07 9.82
CA GLY A 58 -14.92 26.15 8.40
C GLY A 58 -14.51 24.79 7.81
N LEU A 59 -13.58 24.08 8.47
CA LEU A 59 -13.16 22.74 8.03
C LEU A 59 -14.30 21.70 8.15
N GLU A 60 -15.06 21.71 9.26
CA GLU A 60 -16.18 20.78 9.49
C GLU A 60 -17.36 21.01 8.54
N ALA A 61 -17.48 22.20 7.94
CA ALA A 61 -18.50 22.50 6.93
C ALA A 61 -18.14 22.00 5.52
N GLU A 62 -16.90 21.59 5.28
CA GLU A 62 -16.46 21.09 3.98
C GLU A 62 -16.80 19.61 3.80
N ASP A 63 -17.40 19.27 2.67
CA ASP A 63 -17.52 17.85 2.26
C ASP A 63 -16.37 17.49 1.31
N ILE A 64 -15.44 16.68 1.80
CA ILE A 64 -14.28 16.23 1.01
C ILE A 64 -14.72 15.46 -0.26
N ARG A 65 -15.88 14.80 -0.26
CA ARG A 65 -16.40 14.07 -1.41
C ARG A 65 -16.77 15.02 -2.55
N ASP A 66 -17.31 16.18 -2.24
CA ASP A 66 -17.65 17.20 -3.24
C ASP A 66 -16.38 17.84 -3.80
N TRP A 67 -15.36 18.04 -2.98
CA TRP A 67 -14.09 18.55 -3.44
C TRP A 67 -13.39 17.65 -4.45
N PHE A 68 -13.49 16.34 -4.32
CA PHE A 68 -12.92 15.42 -5.31
C PHE A 68 -13.67 15.43 -6.67
N LYS A 69 -14.85 16.02 -6.75
CA LYS A 69 -15.56 16.23 -8.03
C LYS A 69 -15.02 17.43 -8.83
N VAL A 70 -14.26 18.32 -8.18
CA VAL A 70 -13.77 19.58 -8.78
C VAL A 70 -12.25 19.64 -8.84
N MET A 71 -11.64 18.54 -9.21
CA MET A 71 -10.19 18.45 -9.41
C MET A 71 -9.73 19.19 -10.68
N PRO A 72 -8.49 19.67 -10.76
CA PRO A 72 -7.48 19.77 -9.68
C PRO A 72 -7.74 20.95 -8.72
N TRP A 73 -7.42 20.74 -7.45
CA TRP A 73 -7.48 21.82 -6.48
C TRP A 73 -6.38 22.85 -6.72
N ARG A 74 -6.56 24.02 -6.12
CA ARG A 74 -5.58 25.13 -6.18
C ARG A 74 -5.39 25.74 -4.81
N ARG A 75 -4.22 26.30 -4.53
CA ARG A 75 -3.95 27.03 -3.29
C ARG A 75 -4.98 28.15 -3.09
N GLY A 76 -5.53 28.26 -1.88
CA GLY A 76 -6.62 29.16 -1.54
C GLY A 76 -8.01 28.72 -2.06
N HIS A 77 -8.07 27.63 -2.85
CA HIS A 77 -9.31 27.04 -3.35
C HIS A 77 -9.25 25.51 -3.21
N SER A 78 -9.25 25.08 -1.97
CA SER A 78 -9.27 23.68 -1.55
C SER A 78 -10.04 23.54 -0.23
N PRO A 79 -10.38 22.33 0.21
CA PRO A 79 -11.00 22.14 1.54
C PRO A 79 -10.07 22.54 2.68
N LEU A 80 -8.77 22.70 2.42
CA LEU A 80 -7.75 23.07 3.40
C LEU A 80 -7.50 24.59 3.52
N ARG A 81 -8.18 25.43 2.73
CA ARG A 81 -7.99 26.89 2.74
C ARG A 81 -8.17 27.56 4.11
N TRP A 82 -8.86 26.89 5.03
CA TRP A 82 -9.04 27.33 6.42
C TRP A 82 -7.81 27.15 7.30
N LEU A 83 -6.84 26.34 6.85
CA LEU A 83 -5.62 26.01 7.58
C LEU A 83 -4.42 25.95 6.62
N PRO A 84 -3.87 27.13 6.22
CA PRO A 84 -2.89 27.24 5.14
C PRO A 84 -1.68 26.32 5.26
N GLU A 85 -1.19 26.03 6.46
CA GLU A 85 -0.04 25.14 6.65
C GLU A 85 -0.32 23.69 6.23
N TYR A 86 -1.57 23.22 6.32
CA TYR A 86 -1.95 21.90 5.80
C TYR A 86 -2.19 21.93 4.29
N GLU A 87 -2.67 23.06 3.79
CA GLU A 87 -2.78 23.30 2.36
C GLU A 87 -1.39 23.31 1.71
N ASP A 88 -0.44 24.08 2.27
CA ASP A 88 0.95 24.13 1.80
C ASP A 88 1.62 22.75 1.83
N TYR A 89 1.47 22.01 2.94
CA TYR A 89 1.97 20.64 3.05
C TYR A 89 1.46 19.74 1.92
N LEU A 90 0.16 19.81 1.59
CA LEU A 90 -0.43 18.99 0.54
C LEU A 90 0.11 19.40 -0.85
N PHE A 91 0.09 20.71 -1.15
CA PHE A 91 0.49 21.19 -2.47
C PHE A 91 1.99 21.09 -2.71
N ASP A 92 2.83 21.23 -1.68
CA ASP A 92 4.28 20.98 -1.81
C ASP A 92 4.58 19.55 -2.29
N GLN A 93 3.81 18.58 -1.86
CA GLN A 93 3.94 17.19 -2.32
C GLN A 93 3.32 16.96 -3.69
N TRP A 94 2.20 17.63 -3.97
CA TRP A 94 1.45 17.45 -5.22
C TRP A 94 2.18 18.06 -6.42
N GLU A 95 2.71 19.26 -6.25
CA GLU A 95 3.38 20.02 -7.31
C GLU A 95 4.78 19.47 -7.65
N ARG A 96 5.42 18.72 -6.73
CA ARG A 96 6.79 18.18 -6.91
C ARG A 96 6.77 16.81 -7.56
N GLY A 97 6.61 16.80 -8.89
CA GLY A 97 6.57 15.59 -9.71
C GLY A 97 7.93 14.95 -9.99
N THR A 98 9.04 15.53 -9.54
CA THR A 98 10.41 15.01 -9.70
C THR A 98 11.06 14.76 -8.35
N PHE A 99 11.96 13.78 -8.28
CA PHE A 99 12.70 13.48 -7.06
C PHE A 99 13.82 14.52 -6.84
N ASP A 100 13.46 15.59 -6.13
CA ASP A 100 14.32 16.72 -5.79
C ASP A 100 14.76 16.71 -4.30
N ASP A 101 15.40 17.77 -3.83
CA ASP A 101 15.90 17.88 -2.44
C ASP A 101 14.77 17.91 -1.40
N TYR A 102 13.55 18.28 -1.77
CA TYR A 102 12.38 18.15 -0.89
C TYR A 102 12.16 16.68 -0.48
N TRP A 103 12.23 15.75 -1.44
CA TRP A 103 12.00 14.33 -1.21
C TRP A 103 13.15 13.64 -0.47
N LYS A 104 14.34 14.25 -0.43
CA LYS A 104 15.51 13.72 0.27
C LYS A 104 15.54 14.02 1.76
N GLN A 105 14.51 14.66 2.29
CA GLN A 105 14.37 14.85 3.74
C GLN A 105 14.28 13.49 4.43
N THR A 106 14.85 13.39 5.63
CA THR A 106 14.98 12.09 6.34
C THR A 106 13.64 11.42 6.59
N GLU A 107 12.61 12.18 6.88
CA GLU A 107 11.25 11.69 7.10
C GLU A 107 10.57 11.16 5.83
N LEU A 108 11.07 11.53 4.65
CA LEU A 108 10.53 11.15 3.36
C LEU A 108 11.41 10.14 2.61
N TRP A 109 12.67 10.00 3.01
CA TRP A 109 13.66 9.19 2.30
C TRP A 109 14.58 8.40 3.26
N GLY A 110 14.02 7.41 3.96
CA GLY A 110 14.76 6.50 4.82
C GLY A 110 15.88 5.75 4.09
N ALA A 111 15.67 5.44 2.79
CA ALA A 111 16.64 4.74 1.96
C ALA A 111 17.99 5.47 1.82
N GLY A 112 18.03 6.77 2.00
CA GLY A 112 19.28 7.56 1.99
C GLY A 112 20.08 7.48 3.29
N HIS A 113 19.59 6.75 4.30
CA HIS A 113 20.12 6.76 5.65
C HIS A 113 20.25 5.37 6.28
N TYR A 114 20.22 4.29 5.48
CA TYR A 114 20.34 2.91 6.00
C TYR A 114 21.66 2.66 6.73
N ASP A 115 22.73 3.35 6.36
CA ASP A 115 24.02 3.28 7.05
C ASP A 115 23.95 3.72 8.52
N THR A 116 23.01 4.62 8.84
CA THR A 116 22.79 5.06 10.23
C THR A 116 22.08 3.99 11.09
N LEU A 117 21.50 2.97 10.46
CA LEU A 117 20.84 1.84 11.08
C LEU A 117 21.71 0.59 11.16
N ASP A 118 22.99 0.68 10.76
CA ASP A 118 23.92 -0.44 10.88
C ASP A 118 24.06 -0.89 12.34
N GLY A 119 23.87 -2.18 12.58
CA GLY A 119 23.89 -2.76 13.91
C GLY A 119 22.64 -2.44 14.78
N VAL A 120 21.59 -1.82 14.21
CA VAL A 120 20.31 -1.58 14.88
C VAL A 120 19.34 -2.73 14.58
N PRO A 121 19.06 -3.63 15.54
CA PRO A 121 18.07 -4.69 15.33
C PRO A 121 16.70 -4.09 15.03
N THR A 122 16.13 -4.46 13.88
CA THR A 122 14.89 -3.87 13.39
C THR A 122 13.85 -4.93 13.08
N LEU A 123 12.64 -4.77 13.62
CA LEU A 123 11.46 -5.56 13.28
C LEU A 123 10.53 -4.72 12.41
N LEU A 124 10.32 -5.16 11.19
CA LEU A 124 9.41 -4.55 10.24
C LEU A 124 8.08 -5.30 10.24
N MET A 125 6.99 -4.55 10.09
CA MET A 125 5.65 -5.15 10.03
C MET A 125 4.76 -4.39 9.05
N CYS A 126 4.08 -5.11 8.16
CA CYS A 126 3.16 -4.53 7.20
C CYS A 126 2.00 -5.50 6.88
N GLY A 127 1.00 -5.01 6.16
CA GLY A 127 -0.07 -5.82 5.59
C GLY A 127 0.04 -5.89 4.07
N TRP A 128 -0.46 -6.97 3.46
CA TRP A 128 -0.52 -7.10 1.99
C TRP A 128 -1.40 -6.02 1.34
N TYR A 129 -2.42 -5.53 2.06
CA TYR A 129 -3.31 -4.45 1.62
C TYR A 129 -2.94 -3.09 2.22
N ASP A 130 -1.65 -2.90 2.54
CA ASP A 130 -1.11 -1.63 3.03
C ASP A 130 -0.32 -0.93 1.92
N PRO A 131 -0.50 0.36 1.67
CA PRO A 131 0.25 1.09 0.64
C PRO A 131 1.77 1.12 0.89
N TYR A 132 2.22 0.78 2.08
CA TYR A 132 3.63 0.74 2.45
C TYR A 132 4.28 -0.64 2.27
N VAL A 133 3.59 -1.61 1.67
CA VAL A 133 4.11 -2.97 1.46
C VAL A 133 5.44 -2.97 0.71
N GLN A 134 5.55 -2.22 -0.39
CA GLN A 134 6.78 -2.09 -1.15
C GLN A 134 7.89 -1.42 -0.32
N THR A 135 7.60 -0.28 0.32
CA THR A 135 8.60 0.46 1.09
C THR A 135 9.06 -0.30 2.33
N THR A 136 8.22 -1.17 2.89
CA THR A 136 8.61 -2.10 3.96
C THR A 136 9.59 -3.15 3.45
N SER A 137 9.36 -3.72 2.25
CA SER A 137 10.32 -4.63 1.59
C SER A 137 11.65 -3.92 1.28
N ASP A 138 11.60 -2.69 0.77
CA ASP A 138 12.80 -1.89 0.49
C ASP A 138 13.60 -1.64 1.77
N ASN A 139 12.93 -1.34 2.89
CA ASN A 139 13.58 -1.17 4.20
C ASN A 139 14.22 -2.47 4.68
N TYR A 140 13.55 -3.62 4.50
CA TYR A 140 14.12 -4.93 4.84
C TYR A 140 15.43 -5.17 4.10
N LEU A 141 15.43 -4.97 2.79
CA LEU A 141 16.60 -5.15 1.93
C LEU A 141 17.71 -4.15 2.27
N GLY A 142 17.36 -2.87 2.44
CA GLY A 142 18.34 -1.82 2.66
C GLY A 142 19.01 -1.89 4.03
N ILE A 143 18.26 -2.21 5.09
CA ILE A 143 18.80 -2.40 6.44
C ILE A 143 19.58 -3.72 6.51
N GLY A 144 19.03 -4.80 5.93
CA GLY A 144 19.69 -6.11 5.91
C GLY A 144 21.01 -6.14 5.14
N ALA A 145 21.19 -5.23 4.17
CA ALA A 145 22.43 -5.10 3.41
C ALA A 145 23.57 -4.40 4.18
N GLN A 146 23.28 -3.82 5.36
CA GLN A 146 24.33 -3.20 6.18
C GLN A 146 25.23 -4.27 6.80
N PRO A 147 26.53 -3.99 7.07
CA PRO A 147 27.50 -4.98 7.56
C PRO A 147 27.05 -5.74 8.83
N ASN A 148 26.35 -5.06 9.72
CA ASN A 148 25.81 -5.63 10.97
C ASN A 148 24.29 -5.61 10.99
N GLY A 149 23.65 -5.63 9.82
CA GLY A 149 22.19 -5.52 9.68
C GLY A 149 21.47 -6.71 10.31
N VAL A 150 20.64 -6.45 11.31
CA VAL A 150 19.71 -7.42 11.92
C VAL A 150 18.29 -6.98 11.65
N VAL A 151 17.63 -7.63 10.71
CA VAL A 151 16.26 -7.27 10.33
C VAL A 151 15.36 -8.50 10.34
N ARG A 152 14.13 -8.30 10.79
CA ARG A 152 13.05 -9.29 10.72
C ARG A 152 11.82 -8.63 10.12
N MET A 153 11.01 -9.40 9.41
CA MET A 153 9.82 -8.86 8.75
C MET A 153 8.60 -9.75 8.93
N VAL A 154 7.45 -9.14 9.16
CA VAL A 154 6.15 -9.80 9.26
C VAL A 154 5.18 -9.16 8.26
N TYR A 155 4.61 -10.00 7.39
CA TYR A 155 3.53 -9.63 6.48
C TYR A 155 2.26 -10.40 6.79
N GLY A 156 1.21 -9.68 7.22
CA GLY A 156 -0.12 -10.26 7.42
C GLY A 156 -1.09 -9.90 6.27
N PRO A 157 -2.28 -10.51 6.22
CA PRO A 157 -3.29 -10.23 5.19
C PRO A 157 -4.10 -8.94 5.54
N TRP A 158 -3.44 -7.98 6.17
CA TRP A 158 -4.06 -6.83 6.81
C TRP A 158 -4.09 -5.60 5.90
N THR A 159 -5.03 -4.72 6.18
CA THR A 159 -4.97 -3.31 5.78
C THR A 159 -4.14 -2.50 6.78
N HIS A 160 -3.93 -1.22 6.53
CA HIS A 160 -3.12 -0.35 7.37
C HIS A 160 -3.61 -0.31 8.83
N GLY A 161 -2.79 -0.85 9.73
CA GLY A 161 -3.06 -0.84 11.17
C GLY A 161 -4.03 -1.91 11.69
N GLN A 162 -4.69 -2.68 10.84
CA GLN A 162 -5.75 -3.64 11.20
C GLN A 162 -5.21 -5.06 11.42
N ARG A 163 -4.34 -5.24 12.43
CA ARG A 163 -3.64 -6.51 12.68
C ARG A 163 -4.43 -7.55 13.47
N SER A 164 -5.53 -7.14 14.09
CA SER A 164 -6.34 -7.98 14.99
C SER A 164 -7.71 -8.33 14.39
N VAL A 165 -7.86 -8.18 13.06
CA VAL A 165 -9.06 -8.60 12.33
C VAL A 165 -8.71 -9.69 11.32
N THR A 166 -9.70 -10.55 11.02
CA THR A 166 -9.51 -11.72 10.15
C THR A 166 -9.76 -11.41 8.68
N HIS A 167 -10.17 -10.18 8.35
CA HIS A 167 -10.67 -9.82 7.03
C HIS A 167 -10.06 -8.52 6.49
N ALA A 168 -10.10 -8.38 5.16
CA ALA A 168 -9.81 -7.13 4.48
C ALA A 168 -10.79 -6.97 3.29
N GLY A 169 -11.69 -5.98 3.39
CA GLY A 169 -12.76 -5.80 2.39
C GLY A 169 -13.80 -6.92 2.42
N ASP A 170 -14.06 -7.52 1.27
CA ASP A 170 -15.06 -8.55 1.06
C ASP A 170 -14.56 -9.98 1.33
N VAL A 171 -13.34 -10.14 1.81
CA VAL A 171 -12.73 -11.46 2.05
C VAL A 171 -12.40 -11.67 3.52
N ASP A 172 -12.54 -12.90 4.00
CA ASP A 172 -12.15 -13.39 5.30
C ASP A 172 -11.05 -14.44 5.15
N PHE A 173 -9.95 -14.26 5.86
CA PHE A 173 -8.76 -15.12 5.82
C PHE A 173 -8.76 -16.19 6.91
N GLY A 174 -9.79 -16.23 7.74
CA GLY A 174 -9.93 -17.18 8.84
C GLY A 174 -9.32 -16.68 10.17
N PRO A 175 -9.60 -17.43 11.26
CA PRO A 175 -9.23 -17.01 12.61
C PRO A 175 -7.72 -16.82 12.80
N ASP A 176 -6.92 -17.58 12.06
CA ASP A 176 -5.45 -17.56 12.17
C ASP A 176 -4.81 -16.31 11.55
N ALA A 177 -5.59 -15.48 10.84
CA ALA A 177 -5.08 -14.31 10.13
C ALA A 177 -4.64 -13.14 11.04
N THR A 178 -4.98 -13.20 12.34
CA THR A 178 -4.65 -12.14 13.29
C THR A 178 -3.20 -12.21 13.77
N LEU A 179 -2.65 -11.06 14.17
CA LEU A 179 -1.40 -11.04 14.93
C LEU A 179 -1.57 -11.71 16.28
N ASP A 180 -2.67 -11.36 16.96
CA ASP A 180 -2.96 -11.77 18.33
C ASP A 180 -3.17 -13.29 18.41
N GLY A 181 -2.39 -13.97 19.23
CA GLY A 181 -2.41 -15.42 19.41
C GLY A 181 -1.66 -16.24 18.34
N HIS A 182 -1.23 -15.63 17.22
CA HIS A 182 -0.59 -16.36 16.11
C HIS A 182 0.87 -15.91 15.86
N ILE A 183 1.14 -14.62 16.01
CA ILE A 183 2.50 -14.05 15.94
C ILE A 183 3.06 -13.83 17.32
N ALA A 184 2.24 -13.30 18.21
CA ALA A 184 2.51 -13.13 19.63
C ALA A 184 1.17 -13.15 20.37
N GLU A 185 1.19 -13.17 21.73
CA GLU A 185 -0.04 -13.05 22.52
C GLU A 185 -0.87 -11.84 22.08
N ASN A 186 -0.21 -10.71 21.87
CA ASN A 186 -0.77 -9.48 21.32
C ASN A 186 0.36 -8.55 20.85
N TYR A 187 0.01 -7.43 20.21
CA TYR A 187 1.00 -6.49 19.68
C TYR A 187 1.91 -5.87 20.76
N LEU A 188 1.41 -5.69 21.99
CA LEU A 188 2.23 -5.17 23.09
C LEU A 188 3.26 -6.22 23.54
N ALA A 189 2.87 -7.48 23.68
CA ALA A 189 3.77 -8.58 24.02
C ALA A 189 4.88 -8.71 22.97
N LEU A 190 4.55 -8.70 21.68
CA LEU A 190 5.54 -8.72 20.60
C LEU A 190 6.60 -7.62 20.75
N ARG A 191 6.16 -6.41 21.11
CA ARG A 191 7.08 -5.27 21.30
C ARG A 191 7.94 -5.43 22.53
N LEU A 192 7.36 -5.90 23.64
CA LEU A 192 8.11 -6.13 24.89
C LEU A 192 9.17 -7.21 24.69
N ASP A 193 8.82 -8.33 24.07
CA ASP A 193 9.76 -9.42 23.76
C ASP A 193 10.95 -8.94 22.93
N TRP A 194 10.66 -8.12 21.89
CA TRP A 194 11.71 -7.54 21.05
C TRP A 194 12.63 -6.62 21.86
N PHE A 195 12.08 -5.76 22.70
CA PHE A 195 12.86 -4.82 23.49
C PHE A 195 13.61 -5.50 24.64
N ASP A 196 13.04 -6.49 25.28
CA ASP A 196 13.69 -7.25 26.35
C ASP A 196 14.90 -8.00 25.78
N ARG A 197 14.77 -8.58 24.60
CA ARG A 197 15.89 -9.22 23.91
C ARG A 197 17.05 -8.27 23.63
N TRP A 198 16.75 -7.12 23.04
CA TRP A 198 17.79 -6.25 22.50
C TRP A 198 18.28 -5.19 23.49
N LEU A 199 17.45 -4.74 24.45
CA LEU A 199 17.84 -3.77 25.47
C LEU A 199 18.37 -4.43 26.74
N LYS A 200 17.69 -5.47 27.21
CA LYS A 200 18.09 -6.17 28.44
C LYS A 200 19.06 -7.30 28.17
N GLN A 201 19.23 -7.70 26.90
CA GLN A 201 20.02 -8.86 26.48
C GLN A 201 19.51 -10.17 27.09
N GLU A 202 18.24 -10.24 27.41
CA GLU A 202 17.60 -11.45 27.92
C GLU A 202 17.37 -12.41 26.74
N PRO A 203 17.67 -13.72 26.89
CA PRO A 203 17.29 -14.70 25.89
C PRO A 203 15.78 -14.84 25.87
N HIS A 204 15.15 -14.35 24.85
CA HIS A 204 13.69 -14.41 24.64
C HIS A 204 13.35 -15.04 23.28
N GLY A 205 12.07 -15.32 23.08
CA GLY A 205 11.53 -15.81 21.83
C GLY A 205 11.81 -14.94 20.59
N ALA A 206 12.33 -13.72 20.78
CA ALA A 206 12.83 -12.88 19.69
C ALA A 206 14.05 -13.48 18.96
N ASP A 207 14.80 -14.39 19.58
CA ASP A 207 15.89 -15.13 18.93
C ASP A 207 15.34 -16.16 17.91
N ASP A 208 14.13 -16.68 18.15
CA ASP A 208 13.46 -17.64 17.30
C ASP A 208 12.58 -17.00 16.21
N VAL A 209 12.52 -15.65 16.16
CA VAL A 209 11.78 -14.95 15.12
C VAL A 209 12.47 -15.18 13.75
N PRO A 210 11.80 -15.81 12.79
CA PRO A 210 12.37 -16.04 11.47
C PRO A 210 12.67 -14.71 10.76
N ALA A 211 13.57 -14.75 9.78
CA ALA A 211 13.91 -13.58 8.98
C ALA A 211 12.66 -12.96 8.34
N LEU A 212 11.79 -13.81 7.82
CA LEU A 212 10.49 -13.45 7.27
C LEU A 212 9.39 -14.38 7.82
N ARG A 213 8.30 -13.79 8.28
CA ARG A 213 7.03 -14.46 8.51
C ARG A 213 5.95 -13.78 7.67
N TYR A 214 5.25 -14.53 6.85
CA TYR A 214 4.23 -13.98 5.98
C TYR A 214 2.97 -14.84 5.96
N PHE A 215 1.85 -14.20 5.75
CA PHE A 215 0.58 -14.90 5.60
C PHE A 215 0.35 -15.18 4.11
N ARG A 216 0.35 -16.47 3.74
CA ARG A 216 -0.03 -16.93 2.41
C ARG A 216 -1.55 -16.97 2.36
N MET A 217 -2.13 -16.15 1.50
CA MET A 217 -3.57 -16.07 1.28
C MET A 217 -4.02 -17.18 0.32
N GLY A 218 -5.24 -17.68 0.46
CA GLY A 218 -5.82 -18.69 -0.41
C GLY A 218 -6.10 -20.03 0.27
N GLY A 219 -6.73 -20.93 -0.46
CA GLY A 219 -7.09 -22.27 0.03
C GLY A 219 -8.35 -22.34 0.87
N GLY A 220 -9.14 -21.26 0.98
CA GLY A 220 -10.46 -21.26 1.60
C GLY A 220 -11.53 -21.92 0.72
N SER A 221 -12.75 -22.02 1.24
CA SER A 221 -13.88 -22.66 0.53
C SER A 221 -14.38 -21.87 -0.68
N GLY A 222 -14.11 -20.57 -0.76
CA GLY A 222 -14.68 -19.68 -1.77
C GLY A 222 -16.16 -19.36 -1.55
N GLU A 223 -16.76 -19.82 -0.45
CA GLU A 223 -18.17 -19.55 -0.11
C GLU A 223 -18.27 -18.30 0.76
N LYS A 224 -19.40 -17.61 0.66
CA LYS A 224 -19.67 -16.45 1.54
C LYS A 224 -20.13 -16.90 2.92
N GLY A 225 -19.45 -16.42 3.95
CA GLY A 225 -19.83 -16.62 5.34
C GLY A 225 -21.06 -15.80 5.75
N ALA A 226 -21.44 -15.88 7.03
CA ALA A 226 -22.60 -15.18 7.58
C ALA A 226 -22.52 -13.65 7.47
N GLU A 227 -21.29 -13.10 7.49
CA GLU A 227 -21.03 -11.68 7.33
C GLU A 227 -20.97 -11.23 5.85
N GLY A 228 -21.29 -12.13 4.92
CA GLY A 228 -21.27 -11.86 3.49
C GLY A 228 -19.88 -11.82 2.86
N ARG A 229 -18.81 -12.07 3.63
CA ARG A 229 -17.43 -12.12 3.12
C ARG A 229 -17.11 -13.49 2.57
N LEU A 230 -16.33 -13.49 1.49
CA LEU A 230 -15.82 -14.72 0.87
C LEU A 230 -14.78 -15.37 1.80
N ASN A 231 -14.95 -16.66 2.10
CA ASN A 231 -13.93 -17.42 2.80
C ASN A 231 -12.74 -17.67 1.87
N HIS A 232 -11.73 -16.82 2.00
CA HIS A 232 -10.52 -16.89 1.20
C HIS A 232 -9.48 -17.85 1.82
N GLY A 233 -9.46 -17.91 3.16
CA GLY A 233 -8.51 -18.72 3.90
C GLY A 233 -7.08 -18.21 3.82
N GLY A 234 -6.18 -19.03 4.32
CA GLY A 234 -4.73 -18.77 4.31
C GLY A 234 -4.00 -19.42 5.46
N SER A 235 -2.70 -19.25 5.50
CA SER A 235 -1.85 -19.80 6.55
C SER A 235 -0.55 -19.00 6.72
N TRP A 236 0.00 -18.98 7.93
CA TRP A 236 1.30 -18.41 8.20
C TRP A 236 2.42 -19.30 7.66
N CYS A 237 3.34 -18.67 6.97
CA CYS A 237 4.56 -19.27 6.43
C CYS A 237 5.79 -18.54 6.96
N VAL A 238 6.94 -19.18 6.88
CA VAL A 238 8.25 -18.64 7.24
C VAL A 238 9.23 -18.80 6.09
N ALA A 239 10.14 -17.85 5.95
CA ALA A 239 11.24 -17.96 5.00
C ALA A 239 12.52 -17.37 5.58
N GLY A 240 13.65 -17.78 5.01
CA GLY A 240 14.97 -17.34 5.45
C GLY A 240 15.36 -15.94 5.00
N ASP A 241 14.67 -15.41 3.98
CA ASP A 241 14.99 -14.09 3.40
C ASP A 241 13.82 -13.54 2.58
N TRP A 242 13.98 -12.30 2.08
CA TRP A 242 13.10 -11.65 1.12
C TRP A 242 13.90 -11.04 -0.05
N PRO A 243 13.52 -11.26 -1.35
CA PRO A 243 12.47 -12.20 -1.78
C PRO A 243 12.71 -13.62 -1.26
N ILE A 244 11.64 -14.40 -1.14
CA ILE A 244 11.76 -15.81 -0.67
C ILE A 244 12.77 -16.54 -1.56
N PRO A 245 13.77 -17.23 -0.99
CA PRO A 245 14.86 -17.84 -1.77
C PRO A 245 14.39 -18.83 -2.86
N GLU A 246 13.26 -19.47 -2.63
CA GLU A 246 12.65 -20.42 -3.55
C GLU A 246 11.84 -19.76 -4.67
N THR A 247 11.64 -18.44 -4.61
CA THR A 247 10.88 -17.68 -5.63
C THR A 247 11.54 -17.80 -6.99
N ARG A 248 10.76 -18.23 -7.98
CA ARG A 248 11.17 -18.27 -9.38
C ARG A 248 10.47 -17.16 -10.14
N PHE A 249 11.23 -16.21 -10.65
CA PHE A 249 10.68 -15.13 -11.46
C PHE A 249 10.26 -15.67 -12.82
N GLN A 250 8.97 -15.58 -13.12
CA GLN A 250 8.36 -16.01 -14.37
C GLN A 250 7.80 -14.79 -15.11
N ASN A 251 8.12 -14.66 -16.40
CA ASN A 251 7.50 -13.67 -17.25
C ASN A 251 6.17 -14.19 -17.76
N TYR A 252 5.17 -13.31 -17.77
CA TYR A 252 3.92 -13.46 -18.50
C TYR A 252 3.77 -12.28 -19.43
N TYR A 253 3.24 -12.52 -20.62
CA TYR A 253 3.11 -11.50 -21.66
C TYR A 253 1.65 -11.24 -21.98
N PHE A 254 1.33 -9.98 -22.18
CA PHE A 254 0.03 -9.52 -22.64
C PHE A 254 -0.11 -9.79 -24.14
N HIS A 255 -1.17 -10.47 -24.53
CA HIS A 255 -1.48 -10.75 -25.92
C HIS A 255 -2.70 -9.93 -26.40
N ALA A 256 -2.74 -9.59 -27.68
CA ALA A 256 -3.83 -8.78 -28.23
C ALA A 256 -5.22 -9.43 -28.16
N ASP A 257 -5.28 -10.73 -28.00
CA ASP A 257 -6.51 -11.50 -27.78
C ASP A 257 -7.01 -11.51 -26.32
N GLY A 258 -6.36 -10.76 -25.42
CA GLY A 258 -6.70 -10.72 -23.99
C GLY A 258 -6.11 -11.87 -23.17
N ALA A 259 -5.25 -12.68 -23.76
CA ALA A 259 -4.59 -13.75 -23.01
C ALA A 259 -3.33 -13.27 -22.30
N LEU A 260 -3.04 -13.90 -21.16
CA LEU A 260 -1.81 -13.75 -20.38
C LEU A 260 -1.04 -15.07 -20.50
N ARG A 261 0.07 -15.10 -21.22
CA ARG A 261 0.84 -16.32 -21.51
C ARG A 261 2.31 -16.18 -21.16
N ALA A 262 2.98 -17.29 -20.91
CA ALA A 262 4.43 -17.34 -20.71
C ALA A 262 5.22 -17.13 -22.02
N GLU A 263 4.62 -17.43 -23.17
CA GLU A 263 5.20 -17.22 -24.49
C GLU A 263 5.15 -15.74 -24.88
N MET A 264 6.25 -15.23 -25.42
CA MET A 264 6.31 -13.86 -25.93
C MET A 264 5.51 -13.75 -27.23
N PRO A 265 4.70 -12.66 -27.40
CA PRO A 265 4.03 -12.40 -28.66
C PRO A 265 5.05 -12.20 -29.80
N GLY A 266 4.62 -12.45 -31.04
CA GLY A 266 5.45 -12.24 -32.22
C GLY A 266 5.78 -10.76 -32.45
N ASP A 267 6.79 -10.50 -33.27
CA ASP A 267 7.24 -9.12 -33.58
C ASP A 267 6.20 -8.29 -34.33
N ASP A 268 5.19 -8.93 -34.89
CA ASP A 268 4.05 -8.35 -35.61
C ASP A 268 2.79 -8.18 -34.76
N ALA A 269 2.92 -8.36 -33.44
CA ALA A 269 1.79 -8.22 -32.54
C ALA A 269 1.24 -6.77 -32.54
N ASP A 270 -0.07 -6.65 -32.72
CA ASP A 270 -0.76 -5.37 -32.72
C ASP A 270 -0.74 -4.71 -31.33
N ALA A 271 -0.60 -3.39 -31.31
CA ALA A 271 -0.77 -2.60 -30.10
C ALA A 271 -2.26 -2.52 -29.72
N LEU A 272 -2.54 -2.64 -28.43
CA LEU A 272 -3.87 -2.34 -27.89
C LEU A 272 -3.97 -0.85 -27.58
N SER A 273 -5.12 -0.26 -27.86
CA SER A 273 -5.37 1.14 -27.59
C SER A 273 -6.72 1.34 -26.92
N PHE A 274 -6.82 2.39 -26.14
CA PHE A 274 -8.06 2.84 -25.53
C PHE A 274 -8.06 4.36 -25.35
N ASP A 275 -9.25 4.93 -25.26
CA ASP A 275 -9.42 6.35 -24.98
C ASP A 275 -9.58 6.53 -23.46
N PHE A 276 -8.78 7.42 -22.88
CA PHE A 276 -8.87 7.81 -21.47
C PHE A 276 -9.60 9.15 -21.35
N ASP A 277 -10.68 9.17 -20.57
CA ASP A 277 -11.41 10.39 -20.24
C ASP A 277 -11.10 10.81 -18.78
N PRO A 278 -10.32 11.87 -18.54
CA PRO A 278 -10.01 12.34 -17.20
C PRO A 278 -11.23 12.85 -16.42
N ALA A 279 -12.37 13.14 -17.07
CA ALA A 279 -13.61 13.48 -16.40
C ALA A 279 -14.35 12.24 -15.85
N HIS A 280 -14.03 11.06 -16.37
CA HIS A 280 -14.65 9.79 -15.98
C HIS A 280 -13.58 8.72 -15.71
N PRO A 281 -12.66 8.95 -14.76
CA PRO A 281 -11.57 8.01 -14.49
C PRO A 281 -12.12 6.67 -13.97
N VAL A 282 -11.30 5.62 -14.10
CA VAL A 282 -11.63 4.31 -13.53
C VAL A 282 -11.80 4.44 -12.01
N PRO A 283 -12.95 4.06 -11.45
CA PRO A 283 -13.16 4.08 -9.99
C PRO A 283 -12.17 3.20 -9.25
N THR A 284 -11.71 3.67 -8.09
CA THR A 284 -10.86 2.87 -7.21
C THR A 284 -11.71 1.93 -6.37
N ILE A 285 -11.49 0.63 -6.51
CA ILE A 285 -12.15 -0.42 -5.72
C ILE A 285 -11.08 -1.25 -5.02
N GLY A 286 -10.97 -1.09 -3.70
CA GLY A 286 -10.04 -1.85 -2.87
C GLY A 286 -8.56 -1.65 -3.22
N GLY A 287 -7.76 -2.65 -2.92
CA GLY A 287 -6.31 -2.65 -3.10
C GLY A 287 -5.54 -2.17 -1.90
N SER A 288 -4.24 -1.88 -2.11
CA SER A 288 -3.32 -1.45 -1.04
C SER A 288 -3.42 0.05 -0.82
N ILE A 289 -4.53 0.49 -0.21
CA ILE A 289 -4.81 1.90 0.07
C ILE A 289 -5.13 2.13 1.55
N THR A 290 -4.90 3.34 2.02
CA THR A 290 -5.30 3.82 3.36
C THR A 290 -5.72 5.28 3.30
N SER A 291 -6.37 5.76 4.36
CA SER A 291 -6.70 7.18 4.55
C SER A 291 -7.54 7.82 3.44
N LEU A 292 -8.19 7.03 2.60
CA LEU A 292 -9.02 7.51 1.49
C LEU A 292 -10.53 7.56 1.83
N LEU A 293 -10.91 7.14 3.03
CA LEU A 293 -12.31 7.30 3.46
C LEU A 293 -12.71 8.79 3.48
N PRO A 294 -13.92 9.12 3.08
CA PRO A 294 -15.05 8.24 2.76
C PRO A 294 -15.15 7.81 1.28
N LEU A 295 -14.12 7.95 0.47
CA LEU A 295 -14.16 7.67 -0.98
C LEU A 295 -13.94 6.19 -1.30
N ALA A 296 -12.95 5.55 -0.68
CA ALA A 296 -12.64 4.15 -0.85
C ALA A 296 -11.91 3.59 0.39
N SER A 297 -11.93 2.27 0.56
CA SER A 297 -11.20 1.55 1.60
C SER A 297 -10.25 0.51 1.00
N GLY A 298 -9.16 0.19 1.73
CA GLY A 298 -8.23 -0.88 1.36
C GLY A 298 -8.82 -2.27 1.60
N GLY A 299 -8.30 -3.27 0.91
CA GLY A 299 -8.70 -4.65 1.00
C GLY A 299 -9.01 -5.28 -0.35
N ALA A 300 -9.42 -6.55 -0.32
CA ALA A 300 -9.91 -7.27 -1.48
C ALA A 300 -11.41 -7.05 -1.63
N PHE A 301 -11.84 -6.63 -2.80
CA PHE A 301 -13.24 -6.36 -3.12
C PHE A 301 -13.59 -6.92 -4.50
N ASP A 302 -14.88 -7.27 -4.67
CA ASP A 302 -15.44 -7.51 -6.00
C ASP A 302 -15.20 -6.26 -6.86
N GLN A 303 -14.60 -6.45 -8.03
CA GLN A 303 -14.28 -5.36 -8.97
C GLN A 303 -15.51 -4.88 -9.78
N ARG A 304 -16.68 -4.99 -9.18
CA ARG A 304 -17.96 -4.50 -9.71
C ARG A 304 -18.29 -3.13 -9.10
N THR A 305 -18.69 -2.20 -9.96
CA THR A 305 -19.18 -0.90 -9.50
C THR A 305 -20.58 -1.02 -8.86
N GLY A 306 -20.92 -0.04 -8.04
CA GLY A 306 -22.19 0.07 -7.35
C GLY A 306 -22.41 1.51 -6.88
N ASP A 307 -23.55 1.81 -6.27
CA ASP A 307 -23.86 3.12 -5.70
C ASP A 307 -22.95 3.53 -4.53
N HIS A 308 -22.32 2.53 -3.89
CA HIS A 308 -21.34 2.70 -2.83
C HIS A 308 -19.93 3.02 -3.33
N VAL A 309 -19.65 2.85 -4.63
CA VAL A 309 -18.35 3.11 -5.24
C VAL A 309 -18.28 4.56 -5.69
N TYR A 310 -17.39 5.35 -5.10
CA TYR A 310 -17.23 6.75 -5.46
C TYR A 310 -16.82 6.92 -6.93
N GLY A 311 -17.53 7.80 -7.64
CA GLY A 311 -17.31 8.04 -9.07
C GLY A 311 -18.00 7.05 -10.01
N ALA A 312 -18.62 5.98 -9.50
CA ALA A 312 -19.38 5.07 -10.33
C ALA A 312 -20.76 5.64 -10.71
N THR A 313 -21.23 5.28 -11.90
CA THR A 313 -22.55 5.68 -12.44
C THR A 313 -23.28 4.47 -13.01
N PRO A 314 -24.62 4.47 -13.03
CA PRO A 314 -25.39 3.42 -13.70
C PRO A 314 -25.12 3.36 -15.22
N PRO A 315 -25.23 2.15 -15.84
CA PRO A 315 -25.46 0.87 -15.18
C PRO A 315 -24.21 0.40 -14.44
N TYR A 316 -24.37 -0.10 -13.20
CA TYR A 316 -23.27 -0.59 -12.38
C TYR A 316 -22.73 -1.92 -12.91
N LEU A 317 -21.61 -1.87 -13.60
CA LEU A 317 -21.00 -3.01 -14.28
C LEU A 317 -19.64 -3.37 -13.63
N PRO A 318 -19.12 -4.57 -13.87
CA PRO A 318 -17.72 -4.87 -13.56
C PRO A 318 -16.77 -3.87 -14.21
N LEU A 319 -15.63 -3.58 -13.59
CA LEU A 319 -14.63 -2.67 -14.18
C LEU A 319 -14.14 -3.17 -15.53
N GLU A 320 -14.06 -4.47 -15.76
CA GLU A 320 -13.69 -5.09 -17.02
C GLU A 320 -14.62 -4.74 -18.22
N ALA A 321 -15.83 -4.28 -17.92
CA ALA A 321 -16.77 -3.84 -18.97
C ALA A 321 -16.46 -2.44 -19.50
N ARG A 322 -15.50 -1.72 -18.92
CA ARG A 322 -15.06 -0.41 -19.39
C ARG A 322 -14.10 -0.56 -20.56
N ALA A 323 -14.23 0.31 -21.54
CA ALA A 323 -13.36 0.32 -22.72
C ALA A 323 -11.90 0.76 -22.40
N ASP A 324 -11.70 1.46 -21.27
CA ASP A 324 -10.39 1.91 -20.78
C ASP A 324 -9.76 0.97 -19.73
N VAL A 325 -10.28 -0.25 -19.58
CA VAL A 325 -9.74 -1.30 -18.74
C VAL A 325 -9.42 -2.52 -19.60
N LEU A 326 -8.14 -2.80 -19.79
CA LEU A 326 -7.68 -3.98 -20.49
C LEU A 326 -7.53 -5.15 -19.53
N VAL A 327 -8.10 -6.29 -19.85
CA VAL A 327 -8.04 -7.51 -19.04
C VAL A 327 -7.28 -8.58 -19.79
N PHE A 328 -6.35 -9.22 -19.07
CA PHE A 328 -5.56 -10.34 -19.58
C PHE A 328 -5.68 -11.52 -18.63
N GLN A 329 -5.98 -12.69 -19.15
CA GLN A 329 -6.23 -13.89 -18.36
C GLN A 329 -5.37 -15.05 -18.82
N THR A 330 -4.91 -15.85 -17.88
CA THR A 330 -4.34 -17.17 -18.20
C THR A 330 -5.49 -18.13 -18.54
N GLU A 331 -5.17 -19.22 -19.22
CA GLU A 331 -6.04 -20.40 -19.20
C GLU A 331 -6.22 -20.87 -17.72
N PRO A 332 -7.28 -21.63 -17.42
CA PRO A 332 -7.44 -22.22 -16.11
C PRO A 332 -6.18 -22.97 -15.70
N LEU A 333 -5.69 -22.68 -14.50
CA LEU A 333 -4.47 -23.30 -13.99
C LEU A 333 -4.67 -24.80 -13.72
N GLU A 334 -3.73 -25.64 -14.14
CA GLU A 334 -3.76 -27.09 -13.91
C GLU A 334 -3.35 -27.46 -12.47
N ALA A 335 -2.66 -26.58 -11.78
CA ALA A 335 -2.20 -26.73 -10.40
C ALA A 335 -2.20 -25.38 -9.68
N ASP A 336 -2.15 -25.43 -8.37
CA ASP A 336 -2.03 -24.23 -7.54
C ASP A 336 -0.74 -23.47 -7.86
N VAL A 337 -0.86 -22.15 -7.96
CA VAL A 337 0.26 -21.24 -8.15
C VAL A 337 0.32 -20.29 -6.97
N GLU A 338 1.42 -20.29 -6.24
CA GLU A 338 1.71 -19.30 -5.20
C GLU A 338 2.47 -18.13 -5.81
N VAL A 339 1.91 -16.92 -5.69
CA VAL A 339 2.55 -15.68 -6.10
C VAL A 339 3.00 -14.93 -4.86
N THR A 340 4.29 -15.05 -4.52
CA THR A 340 4.88 -14.37 -3.35
C THR A 340 6.22 -13.77 -3.72
N GLY A 341 6.30 -12.44 -3.74
CA GLY A 341 7.49 -11.71 -4.16
C GLY A 341 7.14 -10.38 -4.82
N PRO A 342 8.15 -9.63 -5.29
CA PRO A 342 7.92 -8.41 -6.03
C PRO A 342 7.28 -8.69 -7.40
N ILE A 343 6.18 -7.99 -7.67
CA ILE A 343 5.46 -8.06 -8.95
C ILE A 343 5.82 -6.82 -9.75
N THR A 344 6.27 -6.99 -10.99
CA THR A 344 6.64 -5.91 -11.88
C THR A 344 5.86 -5.99 -13.19
N VAL A 345 5.24 -4.91 -13.58
CA VAL A 345 4.63 -4.76 -14.90
C VAL A 345 5.51 -3.85 -15.74
N ARG A 346 5.85 -4.31 -16.94
CA ARG A 346 6.63 -3.53 -17.92
C ARG A 346 5.78 -3.29 -19.16
N LEU A 347 5.55 -2.02 -19.46
CA LEU A 347 4.72 -1.59 -20.59
C LEU A 347 5.57 -0.76 -21.57
N TRP A 348 5.33 -0.96 -22.86
CA TRP A 348 5.71 0.01 -23.89
C TRP A 348 4.46 0.79 -24.27
N ILE A 349 4.50 2.09 -24.06
CA ILE A 349 3.33 2.95 -24.18
C ILE A 349 3.62 4.12 -25.10
N THR A 350 2.56 4.57 -25.79
CA THR A 350 2.48 5.86 -26.46
C THR A 350 1.20 6.54 -26.01
N SER A 351 1.19 7.86 -25.97
CA SER A 351 0.00 8.66 -25.67
C SER A 351 0.04 9.95 -26.48
N ASP A 352 -1.10 10.43 -26.90
CA ASP A 352 -1.27 11.76 -27.48
C ASP A 352 -1.46 12.84 -26.40
N GLY A 353 -1.69 12.45 -25.13
CA GLY A 353 -1.71 13.32 -23.99
C GLY A 353 -0.30 13.73 -23.53
N ARG A 354 -0.22 14.87 -22.83
CA ARG A 354 1.06 15.35 -22.25
C ARG A 354 1.52 14.51 -21.07
N GLU A 355 0.59 14.02 -20.27
CA GLU A 355 0.81 13.22 -19.06
C GLU A 355 -0.34 12.24 -18.92
N THR A 356 -0.02 11.03 -18.49
CA THR A 356 -0.99 10.00 -18.10
C THR A 356 -0.32 8.97 -17.22
N ASP A 357 -1.10 8.29 -16.39
CA ASP A 357 -0.65 7.22 -15.51
C ASP A 357 -1.30 5.90 -15.93
N PHE A 358 -0.52 4.82 -15.83
CA PHE A 358 -1.01 3.46 -16.05
C PHE A 358 -0.96 2.71 -14.73
N THR A 359 -2.03 2.02 -14.39
CA THR A 359 -2.10 1.14 -13.23
C THR A 359 -2.34 -0.29 -13.68
N ALA A 360 -1.78 -1.26 -12.97
CA ALA A 360 -2.05 -2.66 -13.18
C ALA A 360 -2.42 -3.32 -11.85
N LYS A 361 -3.38 -4.23 -11.89
CA LYS A 361 -3.77 -5.06 -10.75
C LYS A 361 -3.60 -6.53 -11.14
N LEU A 362 -3.01 -7.31 -10.26
CA LEU A 362 -3.12 -8.76 -10.28
C LEU A 362 -4.31 -9.14 -9.38
N ILE A 363 -5.23 -9.91 -9.92
CA ILE A 363 -6.48 -10.30 -9.24
C ILE A 363 -6.58 -11.82 -9.26
#